data_44ff4ab48b39b44595511764afc31d1d
#
_entry.id   44ff4ab48b39b44595511764afc31d1d
#
_cell.length_a   1.000
_cell.length_b   1.000
_cell.length_c   1.000
_cell.angle_alpha   90.00
_cell.angle_beta   90.00
_cell.angle_gamma   90.00
#
_symmetry.space_group_name_H-M   'P 1'
#
loop_
_entity.id
_entity.type
_entity.pdbx_description
1 polymer ?
#
loop_
_entity_poly.entity_id
_entity_poly.type
_entity_poly.pdbx_seq_one_letter_code
_entity_poly.pdbx_strand_id
1 'polypeptide(L)'
;MDFSENLRNLQSEGNFRSIPKMTPAEVIDFSTNDYLGFGADFNLQARFFSDPASLKVPMTSSASRLLASRQIEYDNLEVALRLLYSKRRGDDTGALLFNSGYHANSGMIPALAQNDTYIIADRLVHASIIDGIMLSKASFTRFRHNDYSHLRALLEKHAPTHKNILVIVESVYSMDGDRADIEELLLLKREFPNVTLYVDEAHAFGVLGPYGLGLVADSSAPWEVDVTIGTFGKAAASMGAFAITSAETRDWLINSARSFIFSTAIPPMQAAWSRFTLSQILHGESMRRHLQKLSIELQKVLSQFSVIPIEVSHIQPLIIGDPKEAVDLSNRLLFQGVKALAIRRPTVPPGTDRLRFSLSAAMSQDDIEALDHALKGLLPVLNPRK
;
A
#
# COMPACT_ATOMS: atom_id res chain seq x y z
N MET A 1 -29.44 9.45 -18.33
CA MET A 1 -28.05 9.19 -18.81
C MET A 1 -28.02 7.76 -19.33
N ASP A 2 -27.46 7.53 -20.53
CA ASP A 2 -27.29 6.18 -21.09
C ASP A 2 -25.79 5.84 -21.10
N PHE A 3 -25.41 4.78 -20.42
CA PHE A 3 -24.03 4.29 -20.31
C PHE A 3 -23.81 3.01 -21.14
N SER A 4 -24.80 2.58 -21.93
CA SER A 4 -24.79 1.27 -22.62
C SER A 4 -23.62 1.11 -23.58
N GLU A 5 -23.26 2.18 -24.31
CA GLU A 5 -22.13 2.16 -25.24
C GLU A 5 -20.79 2.04 -24.47
N ASN A 6 -20.60 2.84 -23.41
CA ASN A 6 -19.39 2.80 -22.60
C ASN A 6 -19.18 1.41 -21.96
N LEU A 7 -20.27 0.79 -21.46
CA LEU A 7 -20.20 -0.55 -20.86
C LEU A 7 -19.88 -1.61 -21.93
N ARG A 8 -20.47 -1.53 -23.13
CA ARG A 8 -20.12 -2.44 -24.26
C ARG A 8 -18.65 -2.28 -24.65
N ASN A 9 -18.13 -1.07 -24.72
CA ASN A 9 -16.72 -0.82 -25.04
C ASN A 9 -15.81 -1.44 -23.99
N LEU A 10 -16.08 -1.25 -22.69
CA LEU A 10 -15.32 -1.90 -21.62
C LEU A 10 -15.34 -3.44 -21.72
N GLN A 11 -16.50 -4.03 -22.09
CA GLN A 11 -16.62 -5.48 -22.31
C GLN A 11 -15.81 -5.94 -23.52
N SER A 12 -15.91 -5.24 -24.65
CA SER A 12 -15.20 -5.59 -25.88
C SER A 12 -13.68 -5.50 -25.74
N GLU A 13 -13.20 -4.59 -24.90
CA GLU A 13 -11.77 -4.39 -24.59
C GLU A 13 -11.24 -5.32 -23.49
N GLY A 14 -12.09 -6.13 -22.85
CA GLY A 14 -11.71 -6.95 -21.71
C GLY A 14 -11.48 -6.18 -20.40
N ASN A 15 -11.92 -4.91 -20.33
CA ASN A 15 -11.72 -4.01 -19.20
C ASN A 15 -12.94 -3.89 -18.26
N PHE A 16 -14.03 -4.58 -18.55
CA PHE A 16 -15.23 -4.59 -17.73
C PHE A 16 -14.93 -5.18 -16.34
N ARG A 17 -15.35 -4.46 -15.29
CA ARG A 17 -15.19 -4.89 -13.89
C ARG A 17 -16.53 -5.29 -13.32
N SER A 18 -16.54 -6.36 -12.53
CA SER A 18 -17.69 -6.80 -11.75
C SER A 18 -17.29 -7.06 -10.31
N ILE A 19 -18.26 -6.95 -9.41
CA ILE A 19 -18.06 -7.40 -8.02
C ILE A 19 -17.84 -8.91 -8.06
N PRO A 20 -16.74 -9.41 -7.46
CA PRO A 20 -16.46 -10.84 -7.44
C PRO A 20 -17.62 -11.62 -6.82
N LYS A 21 -17.97 -12.74 -7.41
CA LYS A 21 -18.89 -13.69 -6.80
C LYS A 21 -18.20 -14.36 -5.60
N MET A 22 -18.99 -14.91 -4.68
CA MET A 22 -18.47 -15.66 -3.55
C MET A 22 -17.52 -16.77 -4.04
N THR A 23 -16.31 -16.78 -3.50
CA THR A 23 -15.31 -17.81 -3.79
C THR A 23 -15.54 -18.98 -2.83
N PRO A 24 -15.49 -20.24 -3.28
CA PRO A 24 -15.54 -21.39 -2.38
C PRO A 24 -14.41 -21.33 -1.32
N ALA A 25 -14.68 -21.86 -0.13
CA ALA A 25 -13.71 -21.80 0.98
C ALA A 25 -12.41 -22.59 0.71
N GLU A 26 -12.45 -23.55 -0.22
CA GLU A 26 -11.33 -24.42 -0.58
C GLU A 26 -10.36 -23.79 -1.60
N VAL A 27 -10.66 -22.57 -2.06
CA VAL A 27 -9.82 -21.89 -3.06
C VAL A 27 -8.63 -21.21 -2.37
N ILE A 28 -7.43 -21.47 -2.87
CA ILE A 28 -6.20 -20.77 -2.45
C ILE A 28 -6.23 -19.36 -3.03
N ASP A 29 -6.31 -18.34 -2.17
CA ASP A 29 -6.52 -16.96 -2.60
C ASP A 29 -5.23 -16.12 -2.59
N PHE A 30 -4.58 -16.00 -3.76
CA PHE A 30 -3.44 -15.11 -3.99
C PHE A 30 -3.85 -13.67 -4.34
N SER A 31 -5.10 -13.25 -4.11
CA SER A 31 -5.57 -11.90 -4.45
C SER A 31 -5.71 -10.96 -3.25
N THR A 32 -5.56 -11.47 -2.03
CA THR A 32 -5.71 -10.69 -0.80
C THR A 32 -4.50 -9.79 -0.52
N ASN A 33 -4.71 -8.69 0.20
CA ASN A 33 -3.64 -7.88 0.79
C ASN A 33 -3.48 -8.16 2.31
N ASP A 34 -4.12 -9.18 2.84
CA ASP A 34 -3.92 -9.63 4.23
C ASP A 34 -2.59 -10.40 4.36
N TYR A 35 -1.48 -9.65 4.27
CA TYR A 35 -0.13 -10.21 4.18
C TYR A 35 0.29 -11.04 5.40
N LEU A 36 -0.30 -10.78 6.58
CA LEU A 36 -0.01 -11.52 7.80
C LEU A 36 -1.08 -12.55 8.17
N GLY A 37 -2.20 -12.59 7.42
CA GLY A 37 -3.27 -13.57 7.64
C GLY A 37 -4.15 -13.28 8.86
N PHE A 38 -4.17 -12.05 9.36
CA PHE A 38 -4.95 -11.68 10.55
C PHE A 38 -6.45 -11.55 10.27
N GLY A 39 -6.86 -11.29 9.02
CA GLY A 39 -8.24 -11.00 8.66
C GLY A 39 -9.20 -12.18 8.84
N ALA A 40 -8.70 -13.39 8.66
CA ALA A 40 -9.45 -14.63 8.84
C ALA A 40 -9.02 -15.43 10.09
N ASP A 41 -8.16 -14.87 10.95
CA ASP A 41 -7.76 -15.50 12.20
C ASP A 41 -8.83 -15.29 13.29
N PHE A 42 -9.78 -16.22 13.37
CA PHE A 42 -10.85 -16.19 14.38
C PHE A 42 -10.33 -16.35 15.81
N ASN A 43 -9.17 -16.98 16.03
CA ASN A 43 -8.56 -17.07 17.36
C ASN A 43 -8.01 -15.70 17.78
N LEU A 44 -7.42 -14.96 16.85
CA LEU A 44 -6.97 -13.59 17.08
C LEU A 44 -8.15 -12.67 17.44
N GLN A 45 -9.28 -12.79 16.72
CA GLN A 45 -10.51 -12.06 17.02
C GLN A 45 -11.07 -12.43 18.40
N ALA A 46 -11.14 -13.71 18.72
CA ALA A 46 -11.59 -14.20 20.03
C ALA A 46 -10.72 -13.66 21.17
N ARG A 47 -9.40 -13.60 20.98
CA ARG A 47 -8.48 -13.00 21.97
C ARG A 47 -8.75 -11.52 22.19
N PHE A 48 -9.00 -10.75 21.13
CA PHE A 48 -9.36 -9.34 21.25
C PHE A 48 -10.66 -9.14 22.03
N PHE A 49 -11.71 -9.89 21.70
CA PHE A 49 -13.03 -9.78 22.37
C PHE A 49 -13.08 -10.47 23.74
N SER A 50 -12.09 -11.27 24.12
CA SER A 50 -11.99 -11.81 25.49
C SER A 50 -11.59 -10.75 26.53
N ASP A 51 -11.02 -9.64 26.11
CA ASP A 51 -10.78 -8.49 27.00
C ASP A 51 -12.10 -7.73 27.21
N PRO A 52 -12.63 -7.66 28.47
CA PRO A 52 -13.85 -6.92 28.76
C PRO A 52 -13.78 -5.43 28.38
N ALA A 53 -12.60 -4.85 28.28
CA ALA A 53 -12.42 -3.46 27.85
C ALA A 53 -12.81 -3.27 26.39
N SER A 54 -12.55 -4.24 25.51
CA SER A 54 -12.94 -4.17 24.10
C SER A 54 -14.44 -4.08 23.91
N LEU A 55 -15.22 -4.75 24.75
CA LEU A 55 -16.70 -4.73 24.71
C LEU A 55 -17.31 -3.40 25.11
N LYS A 56 -16.54 -2.49 25.70
CA LYS A 56 -16.98 -1.16 26.11
C LYS A 56 -16.60 -0.06 25.12
N VAL A 57 -15.90 -0.43 24.02
CA VAL A 57 -15.51 0.52 22.99
C VAL A 57 -16.71 0.86 22.09
N PRO A 58 -17.00 2.15 21.82
CA PRO A 58 -18.10 2.54 20.95
C PRO A 58 -17.92 2.00 19.52
N MET A 59 -19.01 1.55 18.91
CA MET A 59 -19.05 1.04 17.54
C MET A 59 -18.95 2.14 16.48
N THR A 60 -19.23 3.40 16.84
CA THR A 60 -19.12 4.56 15.93
C THR A 60 -18.87 5.82 16.74
N SER A 61 -18.20 6.80 16.11
CA SER A 61 -18.11 8.16 16.63
C SER A 61 -19.33 9.01 16.28
N SER A 62 -20.06 8.62 15.21
CA SER A 62 -21.17 9.37 14.60
C SER A 62 -20.84 10.83 14.25
N ALA A 63 -19.56 11.15 14.14
CA ALA A 63 -19.04 12.50 13.89
C ALA A 63 -17.65 12.45 13.23
N SER A 64 -17.21 13.60 12.71
CA SER A 64 -15.80 13.75 12.28
C SER A 64 -14.86 13.74 13.51
N ARG A 65 -13.57 13.55 13.25
CA ARG A 65 -12.55 13.49 14.30
C ARG A 65 -12.53 14.75 15.18
N LEU A 66 -12.85 15.91 14.60
CA LEU A 66 -12.86 17.20 15.32
C LEU A 66 -14.14 17.44 16.12
N LEU A 67 -15.20 16.68 15.86
CA LEU A 67 -16.48 16.81 16.55
C LEU A 67 -16.73 15.67 17.56
N ALA A 68 -15.99 14.57 17.44
CA ALA A 68 -16.15 13.41 18.31
C ALA A 68 -15.84 13.75 19.78
N SER A 69 -16.79 13.56 20.67
CA SER A 69 -16.66 13.92 22.09
C SER A 69 -15.78 12.96 22.89
N ARG A 70 -15.56 11.74 22.43
CA ARG A 70 -14.73 10.72 23.09
C ARG A 70 -13.74 10.12 22.10
N GLN A 71 -12.46 10.30 22.36
CA GLN A 71 -11.39 10.04 21.43
C GLN A 71 -10.30 9.11 21.96
N ILE A 72 -10.53 8.47 23.11
CA ILE A 72 -9.49 7.72 23.82
C ILE A 72 -8.83 6.63 22.95
N GLU A 73 -9.60 5.95 22.09
CA GLU A 73 -9.07 4.89 21.24
C GLU A 73 -8.19 5.44 20.11
N TYR A 74 -8.56 6.60 19.57
CA TYR A 74 -7.74 7.28 18.58
C TYR A 74 -6.43 7.78 19.21
N ASP A 75 -6.53 8.44 20.36
CA ASP A 75 -5.38 8.99 21.07
C ASP A 75 -4.42 7.87 21.47
N ASN A 76 -4.94 6.74 21.97
CA ASN A 76 -4.12 5.57 22.32
C ASN A 76 -3.39 4.98 21.12
N LEU A 77 -4.03 4.92 19.94
CA LEU A 77 -3.41 4.42 18.72
C LEU A 77 -2.38 5.41 18.17
N GLU A 78 -2.70 6.71 18.13
CA GLU A 78 -1.77 7.77 17.71
C GLU A 78 -0.55 7.84 18.63
N VAL A 79 -0.74 7.74 19.96
CA VAL A 79 0.36 7.69 20.93
C VAL A 79 1.21 6.43 20.71
N ALA A 80 0.60 5.26 20.50
CA ALA A 80 1.35 4.03 20.24
C ALA A 80 2.21 4.16 18.97
N LEU A 81 1.65 4.66 17.88
CA LEU A 81 2.39 4.91 16.64
C LEU A 81 3.52 5.93 16.85
N ARG A 82 3.22 7.07 17.48
CA ARG A 82 4.22 8.09 17.78
C ARG A 82 5.40 7.52 18.56
N LEU A 83 5.15 6.76 19.61
CA LEU A 83 6.21 6.16 20.45
C LEU A 83 7.04 5.11 19.68
N LEU A 84 6.45 4.38 18.76
CA LEU A 84 7.17 3.41 17.94
C LEU A 84 8.11 4.11 16.96
N TYR A 85 7.61 5.12 16.25
CA TYR A 85 8.39 5.82 15.24
C TYR A 85 9.35 6.86 15.84
N SER A 86 9.07 7.47 17.02
CA SER A 86 9.97 8.44 17.67
C SER A 86 11.32 7.84 18.04
N LYS A 87 11.39 6.54 18.33
CA LYS A 87 12.65 5.83 18.56
C LYS A 87 13.63 5.94 17.38
N ARG A 88 13.14 6.25 16.19
CA ARG A 88 13.90 6.37 14.95
C ARG A 88 13.90 7.79 14.37
N ARG A 89 12.86 8.59 14.65
CA ARG A 89 12.66 9.94 14.12
C ARG A 89 12.95 11.05 15.15
N GLY A 90 12.99 10.74 16.43
CA GLY A 90 13.16 11.72 17.51
C GLY A 90 11.83 12.22 18.10
N ASP A 91 11.94 13.12 19.09
CA ASP A 91 10.82 13.57 19.92
C ASP A 91 9.78 14.43 19.19
N ASP A 92 10.17 15.08 18.10
CA ASP A 92 9.26 15.87 17.24
C ASP A 92 8.36 15.01 16.33
N THR A 93 8.15 13.74 16.67
CA THR A 93 7.31 12.84 15.88
C THR A 93 5.83 13.07 16.18
N GLY A 94 5.03 13.34 15.15
CA GLY A 94 3.57 13.37 15.14
C GLY A 94 2.98 12.14 14.47
N ALA A 95 1.81 11.70 14.92
CA ALA A 95 0.99 10.68 14.27
C ALA A 95 -0.44 11.18 14.08
N LEU A 96 -1.06 10.87 12.95
CA LEU A 96 -2.44 11.27 12.63
C LEU A 96 -3.17 10.14 11.91
N LEU A 97 -4.40 9.83 12.33
CA LEU A 97 -5.23 8.78 11.77
C LEU A 97 -6.14 9.30 10.66
N PHE A 98 -6.33 8.47 9.63
CA PHE A 98 -7.26 8.71 8.52
C PHE A 98 -8.15 7.48 8.28
N ASN A 99 -9.27 7.67 7.57
CA ASN A 99 -10.23 6.59 7.30
C ASN A 99 -9.70 5.50 6.37
N SER A 100 -8.74 5.81 5.53
CA SER A 100 -8.03 4.87 4.65
C SER A 100 -6.78 5.53 4.07
N GLY A 101 -5.88 4.76 3.44
CA GLY A 101 -4.77 5.31 2.66
C GLY A 101 -5.23 6.26 1.55
N TYR A 102 -6.37 5.97 0.93
CA TYR A 102 -6.96 6.86 -0.07
C TYR A 102 -7.31 8.24 0.52
N HIS A 103 -7.96 8.26 1.69
CA HIS A 103 -8.29 9.53 2.39
C HIS A 103 -7.04 10.25 2.90
N ALA A 104 -6.01 9.52 3.33
CA ALA A 104 -4.73 10.12 3.70
C ALA A 104 -4.11 10.84 2.49
N ASN A 105 -3.89 10.13 1.38
CA ASN A 105 -3.25 10.70 0.19
C ASN A 105 -4.08 11.85 -0.42
N SER A 106 -5.39 11.65 -0.63
CA SER A 106 -6.26 12.66 -1.24
C SER A 106 -6.49 13.90 -0.35
N GLY A 107 -6.28 13.79 0.95
CA GLY A 107 -6.41 14.92 1.89
C GLY A 107 -5.09 15.61 2.21
N MET A 108 -4.01 14.84 2.40
CA MET A 108 -2.72 15.40 2.81
C MET A 108 -1.97 16.07 1.67
N ILE A 109 -1.94 15.46 0.48
CA ILE A 109 -1.21 16.03 -0.66
C ILE A 109 -1.70 17.45 -0.98
N PRO A 110 -3.02 17.72 -1.11
CA PRO A 110 -3.50 19.10 -1.31
C PRO A 110 -3.20 20.04 -0.13
N ALA A 111 -3.18 19.49 1.11
CA ALA A 111 -2.88 20.29 2.29
C ALA A 111 -1.40 20.68 2.38
N LEU A 112 -0.49 19.81 1.91
CA LEU A 112 0.95 20.05 1.89
C LEU A 112 1.41 20.84 0.67
N ALA A 113 0.75 20.68 -0.47
CA ALA A 113 1.07 21.39 -1.71
C ALA A 113 0.50 22.81 -1.70
N GLN A 114 1.05 23.65 -0.83
CA GLN A 114 0.72 25.07 -0.72
C GLN A 114 1.27 25.89 -1.90
N ASN A 115 0.98 27.19 -1.90
CA ASN A 115 1.45 28.15 -2.91
C ASN A 115 2.96 27.98 -3.16
N ASP A 116 3.36 28.00 -4.44
CA ASP A 116 4.74 27.86 -4.88
C ASP A 116 5.36 26.48 -4.56
N THR A 117 4.52 25.43 -4.46
CA THR A 117 4.95 24.04 -4.41
C THR A 117 4.87 23.42 -5.80
N TYR A 118 5.94 22.73 -6.21
CA TYR A 118 5.95 21.85 -7.38
C TYR A 118 5.99 20.39 -6.94
N ILE A 119 5.15 19.54 -7.53
CA ILE A 119 5.09 18.12 -7.17
C ILE A 119 5.86 17.28 -8.19
N ILE A 120 6.72 16.40 -7.72
CA ILE A 120 7.41 15.39 -8.54
C ILE A 120 7.06 14.01 -7.98
N ALA A 121 6.25 13.24 -8.72
CA ALA A 121 5.81 11.92 -8.27
C ALA A 121 6.37 10.82 -9.17
N ASP A 122 6.62 9.64 -8.60
CA ASP A 122 6.92 8.47 -9.40
C ASP A 122 5.75 8.15 -10.35
N ARG A 123 6.07 7.63 -11.53
CA ARG A 123 5.07 7.36 -12.56
C ARG A 123 4.04 6.29 -12.17
N LEU A 124 4.41 5.36 -11.29
CA LEU A 124 3.58 4.23 -10.90
C LEU A 124 2.92 4.38 -9.52
N VAL A 125 2.93 5.58 -8.93
CA VAL A 125 2.24 5.82 -7.65
C VAL A 125 0.75 5.53 -7.75
N HIS A 126 0.17 5.13 -6.62
CA HIS A 126 -1.23 4.75 -6.49
C HIS A 126 -2.20 5.85 -6.93
N ALA A 127 -3.37 5.46 -7.46
CA ALA A 127 -4.40 6.37 -7.93
C ALA A 127 -4.80 7.45 -6.90
N SER A 128 -4.83 7.12 -5.60
CA SER A 128 -5.13 8.08 -4.53
C SER A 128 -4.12 9.23 -4.43
N ILE A 129 -2.86 8.96 -4.77
CA ILE A 129 -1.81 9.97 -4.85
C ILE A 129 -2.06 10.88 -6.05
N ILE A 130 -2.38 10.30 -7.21
CA ILE A 130 -2.73 11.08 -8.41
C ILE A 130 -3.96 11.96 -8.14
N ASP A 131 -4.99 11.41 -7.51
CA ASP A 131 -6.19 12.19 -7.15
C ASP A 131 -5.85 13.31 -6.16
N GLY A 132 -4.99 13.05 -5.19
CA GLY A 132 -4.46 14.07 -4.27
C GLY A 132 -3.69 15.18 -5.00
N ILE A 133 -2.85 14.82 -5.96
CA ILE A 133 -2.12 15.79 -6.82
C ILE A 133 -3.11 16.66 -7.61
N MET A 134 -4.09 16.04 -8.24
CA MET A 134 -5.10 16.77 -9.03
C MET A 134 -5.97 17.70 -8.16
N LEU A 135 -6.28 17.28 -6.93
CA LEU A 135 -7.01 18.11 -5.97
C LEU A 135 -6.18 19.30 -5.45
N SER A 136 -4.86 19.20 -5.42
CA SER A 136 -3.97 20.26 -4.93
C SER A 136 -3.92 21.49 -5.85
N LYS A 137 -4.20 21.32 -7.14
CA LYS A 137 -4.01 22.34 -8.18
C LYS A 137 -2.56 22.80 -8.35
N ALA A 138 -1.59 22.20 -7.68
CA ALA A 138 -0.17 22.47 -7.85
C ALA A 138 0.33 21.99 -9.22
N SER A 139 1.31 22.68 -9.79
CA SER A 139 2.01 22.17 -10.95
C SER A 139 2.77 20.89 -10.60
N PHE A 140 2.75 19.92 -11.50
CA PHE A 140 3.39 18.64 -11.23
C PHE A 140 4.02 18.01 -12.47
N THR A 141 4.94 17.10 -12.25
CA THR A 141 5.45 16.15 -13.25
C THR A 141 5.62 14.78 -12.62
N ARG A 142 5.75 13.75 -13.47
CA ARG A 142 6.05 12.40 -13.03
C ARG A 142 7.40 11.97 -13.59
N PHE A 143 8.30 11.48 -12.74
CA PHE A 143 9.54 10.89 -13.19
C PHE A 143 9.33 9.42 -13.60
N ARG A 144 10.24 8.91 -14.42
CA ARG A 144 10.22 7.50 -14.83
C ARG A 144 10.43 6.63 -13.60
N HIS A 145 9.65 5.55 -13.54
CA HIS A 145 9.59 4.65 -12.40
C HIS A 145 10.98 4.20 -11.93
N ASN A 146 11.28 4.43 -10.65
CA ASN A 146 12.54 4.15 -9.98
C ASN A 146 13.79 4.69 -10.71
N ASP A 147 13.64 5.70 -11.58
CA ASP A 147 14.75 6.36 -12.30
C ASP A 147 15.22 7.62 -11.55
N TYR A 148 16.11 7.44 -10.62
CA TYR A 148 16.63 8.52 -9.77
C TYR A 148 17.49 9.54 -10.54
N SER A 149 18.11 9.13 -11.66
CA SER A 149 18.78 10.07 -12.57
C SER A 149 17.78 11.03 -13.22
N HIS A 150 16.62 10.52 -13.63
CA HIS A 150 15.55 11.38 -14.14
C HIS A 150 14.96 12.26 -13.04
N LEU A 151 14.76 11.72 -11.81
CA LEU A 151 14.32 12.52 -10.66
C LEU A 151 15.30 13.66 -10.38
N ARG A 152 16.62 13.39 -10.35
CA ARG A 152 17.66 14.39 -10.18
C ARG A 152 17.57 15.51 -11.23
N ALA A 153 17.46 15.17 -12.52
CA ALA A 153 17.34 16.16 -13.59
C ALA A 153 16.07 17.05 -13.43
N LEU A 154 14.98 16.50 -12.92
CA LEU A 154 13.79 17.28 -12.61
C LEU A 154 13.98 18.18 -11.38
N LEU A 155 14.70 17.71 -10.36
CA LEU A 155 15.03 18.52 -9.18
C LEU A 155 15.95 19.68 -9.57
N GLU A 156 17.01 19.45 -10.34
CA GLU A 156 17.89 20.49 -10.88
C GLU A 156 17.12 21.58 -11.65
N LYS A 157 16.08 21.17 -12.40
CA LYS A 157 15.26 22.08 -13.18
C LYS A 157 14.30 22.90 -12.32
N HIS A 158 13.64 22.28 -11.33
CA HIS A 158 12.50 22.87 -10.64
C HIS A 158 12.83 23.42 -9.25
N ALA A 159 13.83 22.86 -8.52
CA ALA A 159 14.19 23.33 -7.20
C ALA A 159 14.65 24.81 -7.16
N PRO A 160 15.41 25.34 -8.15
CA PRO A 160 15.79 26.74 -8.12
C PRO A 160 14.64 27.73 -8.33
N THR A 161 13.49 27.28 -8.86
CA THR A 161 12.38 28.13 -9.29
C THR A 161 11.12 28.00 -8.43
N HIS A 162 11.11 27.07 -7.47
CA HIS A 162 9.99 26.84 -6.56
C HIS A 162 10.45 26.85 -5.11
N LYS A 163 9.63 27.37 -4.23
CA LYS A 163 9.95 27.43 -2.80
C LYS A 163 9.99 26.04 -2.17
N ASN A 164 9.11 25.16 -2.59
CA ASN A 164 9.01 23.78 -2.07
C ASN A 164 8.85 22.80 -3.24
N ILE A 165 9.52 21.66 -3.15
CA ILE A 165 9.34 20.52 -4.04
C ILE A 165 8.78 19.36 -3.23
N LEU A 166 7.59 18.86 -3.57
CA LEU A 166 7.01 17.68 -2.94
C LEU A 166 7.33 16.45 -3.79
N VAL A 167 8.29 15.63 -3.34
CA VAL A 167 8.63 14.35 -3.98
C VAL A 167 7.79 13.24 -3.37
N ILE A 168 7.07 12.48 -4.21
CA ILE A 168 6.12 11.45 -3.76
C ILE A 168 6.47 10.11 -4.41
N VAL A 169 6.66 9.08 -3.57
CA VAL A 169 6.93 7.69 -3.96
C VAL A 169 6.12 6.71 -3.12
N GLU A 170 6.01 5.46 -3.59
CA GLU A 170 5.66 4.32 -2.73
C GLU A 170 6.94 3.56 -2.37
N SER A 171 7.05 3.07 -1.14
CA SER A 171 8.21 2.25 -0.75
C SER A 171 8.17 0.84 -1.36
N VAL A 172 6.95 0.31 -1.57
CA VAL A 172 6.67 -0.92 -2.34
C VAL A 172 5.51 -0.65 -3.27
N TYR A 173 5.72 -0.84 -4.56
CA TYR A 173 4.70 -0.57 -5.57
C TYR A 173 3.69 -1.69 -5.70
N SER A 174 2.42 -1.34 -5.70
CA SER A 174 1.31 -2.26 -5.53
C SER A 174 1.14 -3.30 -6.63
N MET A 175 1.60 -3.00 -7.87
CA MET A 175 1.35 -3.85 -9.05
C MET A 175 2.55 -4.71 -9.42
N ASP A 176 3.75 -4.31 -9.07
CA ASP A 176 5.00 -4.97 -9.42
C ASP A 176 5.71 -5.57 -8.20
N GLY A 177 5.44 -5.04 -7.00
CA GLY A 177 6.07 -5.47 -5.75
C GLY A 177 7.51 -5.01 -5.59
N ASP A 178 8.01 -4.25 -6.55
CA ASP A 178 9.35 -3.65 -6.52
C ASP A 178 9.43 -2.49 -5.53
N ARG A 179 10.64 -2.08 -5.19
CA ARG A 179 10.88 -1.15 -4.10
C ARG A 179 11.51 0.15 -4.59
N ALA A 180 11.14 1.25 -3.92
CA ALA A 180 11.91 2.48 -4.02
C ALA A 180 13.22 2.36 -3.21
N ASP A 181 14.29 2.95 -3.72
CA ASP A 181 15.53 3.12 -2.99
C ASP A 181 15.44 4.36 -2.08
N ILE A 182 15.12 4.11 -0.80
CA ILE A 182 14.97 5.17 0.20
C ILE A 182 16.31 5.89 0.45
N GLU A 183 17.45 5.19 0.38
CA GLU A 183 18.76 5.82 0.58
C GLU A 183 19.09 6.81 -0.53
N GLU A 184 18.81 6.46 -1.79
CA GLU A 184 19.01 7.38 -2.91
C GLU A 184 18.10 8.61 -2.84
N LEU A 185 16.85 8.43 -2.37
CA LEU A 185 15.93 9.54 -2.12
C LEU A 185 16.43 10.48 -1.00
N LEU A 186 17.02 9.92 0.06
CA LEU A 186 17.64 10.70 1.14
C LEU A 186 18.86 11.49 0.64
N LEU A 187 19.70 10.89 -0.23
CA LEU A 187 20.83 11.58 -0.84
C LEU A 187 20.35 12.78 -1.68
N LEU A 188 19.32 12.58 -2.51
CA LEU A 188 18.72 13.66 -3.29
C LEU A 188 18.12 14.76 -2.41
N LYS A 189 17.42 14.39 -1.33
CA LYS A 189 16.88 15.37 -0.40
C LYS A 189 17.95 16.25 0.26
N ARG A 190 19.10 15.67 0.63
CA ARG A 190 20.24 16.42 1.21
C ARG A 190 20.86 17.38 0.20
N GLU A 191 20.88 17.01 -1.07
CA GLU A 191 21.38 17.85 -2.15
C GLU A 191 20.41 19.00 -2.49
N PHE A 192 19.09 18.78 -2.35
CA PHE A 192 18.04 19.76 -2.61
C PHE A 192 17.24 20.08 -1.34
N PRO A 193 17.68 21.07 -0.51
CA PRO A 193 17.11 21.29 0.83
C PRO A 193 15.63 21.72 0.87
N ASN A 194 15.08 22.19 -0.26
CA ASN A 194 13.67 22.53 -0.37
C ASN A 194 12.76 21.34 -0.79
N VAL A 195 13.31 20.12 -0.78
CA VAL A 195 12.54 18.89 -1.01
C VAL A 195 11.85 18.45 0.27
N THR A 196 10.53 18.26 0.16
CA THR A 196 9.71 17.51 1.12
C THR A 196 9.51 16.11 0.57
N LEU A 197 9.96 15.09 1.31
CA LEU A 197 9.87 13.69 0.90
C LEU A 197 8.65 13.01 1.52
N TYR A 198 7.75 12.55 0.66
CA TYR A 198 6.52 11.83 1.02
C TYR A 198 6.60 10.38 0.54
N VAL A 199 6.54 9.42 1.47
CA VAL A 199 6.65 7.99 1.18
C VAL A 199 5.39 7.26 1.63
N ASP A 200 4.69 6.63 0.69
CA ASP A 200 3.57 5.74 0.99
C ASP A 200 4.11 4.31 1.22
N GLU A 201 3.96 3.82 2.43
CA GLU A 201 4.38 2.50 2.89
C GLU A 201 3.22 1.50 3.03
N ALA A 202 2.12 1.73 2.34
CA ALA A 202 0.92 0.90 2.46
C ALA A 202 1.17 -0.60 2.20
N HIS A 203 2.17 -0.95 1.39
CA HIS A 203 2.56 -2.33 1.10
C HIS A 203 3.81 -2.80 1.88
N ALA A 204 4.52 -1.91 2.56
CA ALA A 204 5.67 -2.25 3.40
C ALA A 204 5.30 -2.40 4.88
N PHE A 205 4.37 -1.57 5.38
CA PHE A 205 3.93 -1.61 6.78
C PHE A 205 3.35 -2.99 7.14
N GLY A 206 3.80 -3.54 8.26
CA GLY A 206 3.49 -4.86 8.76
C GLY A 206 4.42 -5.96 8.23
N VAL A 207 5.07 -5.76 7.06
CA VAL A 207 5.81 -6.78 6.31
C VAL A 207 7.31 -6.56 6.34
N LEU A 208 7.77 -5.34 6.09
CA LEU A 208 9.17 -5.00 5.88
C LEU A 208 9.71 -4.10 6.98
N GLY A 209 11.02 -4.02 7.03
CA GLY A 209 11.74 -3.22 8.01
C GLY A 209 11.67 -3.76 9.44
N PRO A 210 12.37 -3.11 10.38
CA PRO A 210 12.44 -3.55 11.77
C PRO A 210 11.05 -3.50 12.41
N TYR A 211 10.68 -4.60 13.04
CA TYR A 211 9.35 -4.80 13.67
C TYR A 211 8.15 -4.66 12.70
N GLY A 212 8.37 -4.64 11.38
CA GLY A 212 7.34 -4.41 10.39
C GLY A 212 6.92 -2.93 10.27
N LEU A 213 7.78 -2.00 10.65
CA LEU A 213 7.48 -0.55 10.60
C LEU A 213 7.71 0.08 9.22
N GLY A 214 8.09 -0.70 8.21
CA GLY A 214 8.31 -0.25 6.84
C GLY A 214 9.78 0.04 6.50
N LEU A 215 10.04 0.36 5.23
CA LEU A 215 11.38 0.60 4.71
C LEU A 215 11.95 1.95 5.17
N VAL A 216 11.11 2.96 5.35
CA VAL A 216 11.55 4.24 5.93
C VAL A 216 12.14 4.03 7.32
N ALA A 217 11.49 3.20 8.15
CA ALA A 217 12.01 2.90 9.48
C ALA A 217 13.32 2.08 9.47
N ASP A 218 13.67 1.45 8.36
CA ASP A 218 14.91 0.69 8.14
C ASP A 218 16.04 1.53 7.52
N SER A 219 15.72 2.69 6.99
CA SER A 219 16.69 3.57 6.34
C SER A 219 17.73 4.16 7.32
N SER A 220 18.82 4.65 6.77
CA SER A 220 19.91 5.27 7.54
C SER A 220 19.50 6.54 8.28
N ALA A 221 18.47 7.25 7.78
CA ALA A 221 18.00 8.52 8.34
C ALA A 221 16.45 8.65 8.27
N PRO A 222 15.70 7.84 9.03
CA PRO A 222 14.22 7.88 8.99
C PRO A 222 13.62 9.25 9.32
N TRP A 223 14.34 10.07 10.09
CA TRP A 223 13.92 11.41 10.47
C TRP A 223 13.98 12.43 9.33
N GLU A 224 14.69 12.13 8.25
CA GLU A 224 14.76 13.00 7.08
C GLU A 224 13.58 12.78 6.09
N VAL A 225 12.81 11.70 6.24
CA VAL A 225 11.56 11.51 5.50
C VAL A 225 10.47 12.34 6.19
N ASP A 226 9.91 13.35 5.50
CA ASP A 226 8.97 14.30 6.12
C ASP A 226 7.61 13.68 6.43
N VAL A 227 7.12 12.84 5.50
CA VAL A 227 5.82 12.16 5.61
C VAL A 227 5.95 10.69 5.27
N THR A 228 5.50 9.84 6.18
CA THR A 228 5.37 8.39 5.96
C THR A 228 3.92 8.00 6.16
N ILE A 229 3.31 7.34 5.16
CA ILE A 229 1.94 6.83 5.24
C ILE A 229 1.95 5.32 5.42
N GLY A 230 1.23 4.83 6.43
CA GLY A 230 0.91 3.41 6.56
C GLY A 230 -0.59 3.18 6.50
N THR A 231 -1.01 1.95 6.16
CA THR A 231 -2.42 1.58 6.17
C THR A 231 -2.69 0.39 7.07
N PHE A 232 -3.81 0.43 7.76
CA PHE A 232 -4.30 -0.72 8.51
C PHE A 232 -5.11 -1.69 7.64
N GLY A 233 -5.50 -1.28 6.43
CA GLY A 233 -6.36 -2.06 5.52
C GLY A 233 -5.67 -3.23 4.80
N LYS A 234 -4.42 -3.54 5.14
CA LYS A 234 -3.65 -4.64 4.53
C LYS A 234 -3.08 -5.57 5.60
N ALA A 235 -1.78 -5.57 5.84
CA ALA A 235 -1.12 -6.47 6.83
C ALA A 235 -1.71 -6.38 8.25
N ALA A 236 -2.28 -5.26 8.64
CA ALA A 236 -2.92 -5.11 9.95
C ALA A 236 -4.37 -5.62 9.99
N ALA A 237 -4.93 -6.09 8.87
CA ALA A 237 -6.28 -6.65 8.75
C ALA A 237 -7.36 -5.81 9.48
N SER A 238 -7.32 -4.50 9.25
CA SER A 238 -8.18 -3.52 9.89
C SER A 238 -8.70 -2.52 8.86
N MET A 239 -9.18 -1.39 9.30
CA MET A 239 -9.56 -0.26 8.45
C MET A 239 -8.86 1.00 8.93
N GLY A 240 -8.55 1.91 8.00
CA GLY A 240 -7.90 3.17 8.30
C GLY A 240 -6.47 3.23 7.77
N ALA A 241 -5.87 4.37 8.03
CA ALA A 241 -4.46 4.65 7.72
C ALA A 241 -3.89 5.60 8.77
N PHE A 242 -2.59 5.76 8.76
CA PHE A 242 -1.90 6.73 9.60
C PHE A 242 -0.83 7.46 8.82
N ALA A 243 -0.57 8.69 9.22
CA ALA A 243 0.58 9.46 8.79
C ALA A 243 1.55 9.62 9.97
N ILE A 244 2.84 9.47 9.69
CA ILE A 244 3.93 9.81 10.60
C ILE A 244 4.67 11.01 10.00
N THR A 245 4.81 12.08 10.77
CA THR A 245 5.40 13.34 10.31
C THR A 245 5.94 14.12 11.51
N SER A 246 6.32 15.39 11.37
CA SER A 246 6.62 16.25 12.50
C SER A 246 5.36 16.66 13.28
N ALA A 247 5.51 17.08 14.54
CA ALA A 247 4.39 17.59 15.32
C ALA A 247 3.74 18.83 14.66
N GLU A 248 4.55 19.74 14.12
CA GLU A 248 4.08 20.92 13.39
C GLU A 248 3.27 20.55 12.15
N THR A 249 3.78 19.66 11.32
CA THR A 249 3.07 19.18 10.12
C THR A 249 1.76 18.44 10.48
N ARG A 250 1.78 17.64 11.56
CA ARG A 250 0.56 17.02 12.08
C ARG A 250 -0.50 18.06 12.43
N ASP A 251 -0.14 19.08 13.16
CA ASP A 251 -1.08 20.14 13.58
C ASP A 251 -1.58 20.94 12.37
N TRP A 252 -0.72 21.18 11.37
CA TRP A 252 -1.14 21.74 10.09
C TRP A 252 -2.19 20.87 9.39
N LEU A 253 -1.97 19.55 9.30
CA LEU A 253 -2.89 18.62 8.67
C LEU A 253 -4.24 18.53 9.38
N ILE A 254 -4.28 18.60 10.70
CA ILE A 254 -5.54 18.67 11.48
C ILE A 254 -6.38 19.88 11.03
N ASN A 255 -5.74 21.00 10.66
CA ASN A 255 -6.41 22.25 10.30
C ASN A 255 -6.63 22.42 8.78
N SER A 256 -6.02 21.58 7.93
CA SER A 256 -6.02 21.80 6.47
C SER A 256 -6.42 20.57 5.64
N ALA A 257 -6.24 19.34 6.16
CA ALA A 257 -6.56 18.12 5.42
C ALA A 257 -8.09 17.90 5.38
N ARG A 258 -8.69 18.19 4.23
CA ARG A 258 -10.16 18.16 4.07
C ARG A 258 -10.77 16.78 4.34
N SER A 259 -10.09 15.70 3.94
CA SER A 259 -10.55 14.34 4.22
C SER A 259 -10.55 13.98 5.71
N PHE A 260 -9.73 14.65 6.51
CA PHE A 260 -9.73 14.54 7.96
C PHE A 260 -10.86 15.37 8.59
N ILE A 261 -11.00 16.63 8.18
CA ILE A 261 -11.92 17.59 8.78
C ILE A 261 -13.39 17.22 8.51
N PHE A 262 -13.71 16.86 7.25
CA PHE A 262 -15.09 16.75 6.74
C PHE A 262 -15.58 15.32 6.55
N SER A 263 -14.82 14.31 7.03
CA SER A 263 -15.25 12.92 7.00
C SER A 263 -15.59 12.40 8.39
N THR A 264 -16.59 11.51 8.48
CA THR A 264 -16.82 10.75 9.71
C THR A 264 -15.57 9.97 10.06
N ALA A 265 -15.15 10.02 11.32
CA ALA A 265 -13.97 9.27 11.79
C ALA A 265 -14.17 7.75 11.68
N ILE A 266 -13.09 7.00 11.59
CA ILE A 266 -13.14 5.54 11.70
C ILE A 266 -13.86 5.15 13.01
N PRO A 267 -14.57 4.03 13.08
CA PRO A 267 -15.17 3.57 14.33
C PRO A 267 -14.10 3.45 15.45
N PRO A 268 -14.38 3.90 16.69
CA PRO A 268 -13.47 3.70 17.83
C PRO A 268 -13.09 2.24 18.03
N MET A 269 -14.03 1.32 17.83
CA MET A 269 -13.79 -0.13 17.85
C MET A 269 -12.70 -0.52 16.84
N GLN A 270 -12.71 0.09 15.66
CA GLN A 270 -11.70 -0.17 14.63
C GLN A 270 -10.33 0.36 15.02
N ALA A 271 -10.27 1.52 15.69
CA ALA A 271 -9.00 2.04 16.22
C ALA A 271 -8.45 1.14 17.35
N ALA A 272 -9.31 0.62 18.23
CA ALA A 272 -8.92 -0.35 19.26
C ALA A 272 -8.39 -1.65 18.64
N TRP A 273 -9.09 -2.18 17.62
CA TRP A 273 -8.63 -3.35 16.86
C TRP A 273 -7.30 -3.09 16.15
N SER A 274 -7.13 -1.94 15.50
CA SER A 274 -5.86 -1.55 14.86
C SER A 274 -4.71 -1.49 15.87
N ARG A 275 -4.94 -0.99 17.08
CA ARG A 275 -3.94 -0.97 18.15
C ARG A 275 -3.57 -2.38 18.61
N PHE A 276 -4.55 -3.27 18.69
CA PHE A 276 -4.34 -4.67 19.04
C PHE A 276 -3.52 -5.39 17.95
N THR A 277 -3.89 -5.26 16.68
CA THR A 277 -3.15 -5.87 15.56
C THR A 277 -1.76 -5.26 15.36
N LEU A 278 -1.59 -3.96 15.63
CA LEU A 278 -0.26 -3.32 15.68
C LEU A 278 0.66 -4.05 16.67
N SER A 279 0.16 -4.40 17.87
CA SER A 279 0.92 -5.20 18.84
C SER A 279 1.31 -6.59 18.27
N GLN A 280 0.43 -7.24 17.51
CA GLN A 280 0.76 -8.51 16.87
C GLN A 280 1.82 -8.36 15.78
N ILE A 281 1.74 -7.28 14.98
CA ILE A 281 2.76 -6.94 13.96
C ILE A 281 4.14 -6.82 14.61
N LEU A 282 4.26 -6.11 15.72
CA LEU A 282 5.55 -5.90 16.39
C LEU A 282 6.21 -7.21 16.82
N HIS A 283 5.42 -8.20 17.23
CA HIS A 283 5.89 -9.51 17.65
C HIS A 283 5.89 -10.57 16.51
N GLY A 284 5.43 -10.19 15.31
CA GLY A 284 5.21 -11.07 14.16
C GLY A 284 6.46 -11.39 13.34
N GLU A 285 7.67 -11.39 13.90
CA GLU A 285 8.89 -11.65 13.14
C GLU A 285 8.93 -13.03 12.48
N SER A 286 8.42 -14.05 13.15
CA SER A 286 8.32 -15.41 12.58
C SER A 286 7.41 -15.43 11.34
N MET A 287 6.31 -14.70 11.36
CA MET A 287 5.36 -14.56 10.24
C MET A 287 6.01 -13.84 9.06
N ARG A 288 6.72 -12.76 9.31
CA ARG A 288 7.48 -12.03 8.27
C ARG A 288 8.56 -12.90 7.63
N ARG A 289 9.32 -13.66 8.43
CA ARG A 289 10.31 -14.63 7.92
C ARG A 289 9.65 -15.73 7.10
N HIS A 290 8.49 -16.22 7.52
CA HIS A 290 7.74 -17.21 6.76
C HIS A 290 7.27 -16.62 5.42
N LEU A 291 6.66 -15.44 5.43
CA LEU A 291 6.23 -14.72 4.23
C LEU A 291 7.39 -14.50 3.24
N GLN A 292 8.59 -14.18 3.76
CA GLN A 292 9.78 -14.03 2.93
C GLN A 292 10.19 -15.34 2.26
N LYS A 293 10.13 -16.47 2.99
CA LYS A 293 10.41 -17.78 2.39
C LYS A 293 9.41 -18.11 1.28
N LEU A 294 8.11 -17.91 1.53
CA LEU A 294 7.08 -18.09 0.51
C LEU A 294 7.31 -17.18 -0.70
N SER A 295 7.78 -15.93 -0.49
CA SER A 295 8.10 -15.00 -1.58
C SER A 295 9.23 -15.52 -2.48
N ILE A 296 10.25 -16.15 -1.89
CA ILE A 296 11.34 -16.78 -2.65
C ILE A 296 10.84 -17.98 -3.45
N GLU A 297 10.00 -18.83 -2.86
CA GLU A 297 9.43 -19.98 -3.57
C GLU A 297 8.49 -19.53 -4.70
N LEU A 298 7.64 -18.54 -4.46
CA LEU A 298 6.78 -17.97 -5.50
C LEU A 298 7.60 -17.40 -6.67
N GLN A 299 8.71 -16.68 -6.39
CA GLN A 299 9.62 -16.18 -7.43
C GLN A 299 10.16 -17.33 -8.29
N LYS A 300 10.58 -18.44 -7.68
CA LYS A 300 11.06 -19.61 -8.43
C LYS A 300 9.99 -20.20 -9.33
N VAL A 301 8.74 -20.24 -8.86
CA VAL A 301 7.62 -20.73 -9.68
C VAL A 301 7.36 -19.78 -10.85
N LEU A 302 7.18 -18.47 -10.59
CA LEU A 302 6.82 -17.52 -11.64
C LEU A 302 7.93 -17.30 -12.67
N SER A 303 9.21 -17.40 -12.28
CA SER A 303 10.34 -17.30 -13.22
C SER A 303 10.39 -18.42 -14.25
N GLN A 304 9.64 -19.52 -14.08
CA GLN A 304 9.50 -20.55 -15.10
C GLN A 304 8.63 -20.09 -16.28
N PHE A 305 7.82 -19.07 -16.11
CA PHE A 305 6.81 -18.60 -17.08
C PHE A 305 7.04 -17.16 -17.56
N SER A 306 7.97 -16.42 -16.97
CA SER A 306 8.25 -15.03 -17.30
C SER A 306 9.72 -14.83 -17.63
N VAL A 307 10.00 -14.09 -18.71
CA VAL A 307 11.36 -13.63 -19.08
C VAL A 307 11.76 -12.33 -18.37
N ILE A 308 10.78 -11.65 -17.74
CA ILE A 308 11.03 -10.41 -17.02
C ILE A 308 11.53 -10.77 -15.62
N PRO A 309 12.65 -10.19 -15.15
CA PRO A 309 13.11 -10.40 -13.79
C PRO A 309 12.00 -10.04 -12.78
N ILE A 310 11.71 -10.97 -11.87
CA ILE A 310 10.74 -10.77 -10.80
C ILE A 310 11.52 -10.50 -9.52
N GLU A 311 11.31 -9.33 -8.91
CA GLU A 311 11.89 -9.03 -7.61
C GLU A 311 11.27 -9.91 -6.52
N VAL A 312 12.08 -10.33 -5.54
CA VAL A 312 11.57 -11.09 -4.39
C VAL A 312 10.73 -10.18 -3.52
N SER A 313 9.43 -10.37 -3.60
CA SER A 313 8.44 -9.58 -2.85
C SER A 313 7.26 -10.47 -2.48
N HIS A 314 6.50 -10.04 -1.48
CA HIS A 314 5.19 -10.65 -1.14
C HIS A 314 4.10 -10.31 -2.17
N ILE A 315 4.42 -9.46 -3.15
CA ILE A 315 3.60 -9.12 -4.33
C ILE A 315 4.44 -9.43 -5.56
N GLN A 316 3.96 -10.29 -6.44
CA GLN A 316 4.69 -10.65 -7.64
C GLN A 316 3.75 -10.73 -8.85
N PRO A 317 4.10 -10.08 -9.97
CA PRO A 317 3.33 -10.14 -11.20
C PRO A 317 3.77 -11.31 -12.09
N LEU A 318 2.82 -11.85 -12.84
CA LEU A 318 3.05 -12.65 -14.05
C LEU A 318 2.52 -11.85 -15.24
N ILE A 319 3.41 -11.27 -16.03
CA ILE A 319 3.03 -10.43 -17.18
C ILE A 319 2.48 -11.31 -18.30
N ILE A 320 1.26 -10.98 -18.76
CA ILE A 320 0.57 -11.66 -19.85
C ILE A 320 0.55 -10.80 -21.12
N GLY A 321 0.40 -9.46 -20.95
CA GLY A 321 0.44 -8.50 -22.05
C GLY A 321 -0.94 -8.15 -22.64
N ASP A 322 -1.86 -9.09 -22.70
CA ASP A 322 -3.22 -8.86 -23.21
C ASP A 322 -4.27 -8.95 -22.08
N PRO A 323 -5.23 -8.01 -22.00
CA PRO A 323 -6.23 -7.98 -20.93
C PRO A 323 -7.21 -9.15 -20.96
N LYS A 324 -7.56 -9.67 -22.14
CA LYS A 324 -8.49 -10.80 -22.27
C LYS A 324 -7.81 -12.11 -21.88
N GLU A 325 -6.56 -12.29 -22.32
CA GLU A 325 -5.75 -13.45 -21.95
C GLU A 325 -5.48 -13.47 -20.43
N ALA A 326 -5.21 -12.32 -19.82
CA ALA A 326 -5.05 -12.22 -18.36
C ALA A 326 -6.34 -12.62 -17.62
N VAL A 327 -7.50 -12.18 -18.10
CA VAL A 327 -8.80 -12.58 -17.52
C VAL A 327 -9.07 -14.06 -17.74
N ASP A 328 -8.82 -14.59 -18.93
CA ASP A 328 -9.01 -16.02 -19.24
C ASP A 328 -8.13 -16.88 -18.33
N LEU A 329 -6.85 -16.57 -18.23
CA LEU A 329 -5.93 -17.29 -17.34
C LEU A 329 -6.36 -17.22 -15.88
N SER A 330 -6.81 -16.06 -15.40
CA SER A 330 -7.35 -15.88 -14.04
C SER A 330 -8.55 -16.81 -13.80
N ASN A 331 -9.48 -16.90 -14.77
CA ASN A 331 -10.65 -17.77 -14.67
C ASN A 331 -10.27 -19.27 -14.71
N ARG A 332 -9.31 -19.64 -15.55
CA ARG A 332 -8.83 -21.03 -15.65
C ARG A 332 -8.11 -21.48 -14.37
N LEU A 333 -7.30 -20.59 -13.76
CA LEU A 333 -6.70 -20.83 -12.45
C LEU A 333 -7.76 -21.01 -11.37
N LEU A 334 -8.78 -20.13 -11.36
CA LEU A 334 -9.88 -20.25 -10.41
C LEU A 334 -10.62 -21.58 -10.53
N PHE A 335 -10.80 -22.08 -11.75
CA PHE A 335 -11.40 -23.41 -11.99
C PHE A 335 -10.53 -24.55 -11.42
N GLN A 336 -9.21 -24.34 -11.31
CA GLN A 336 -8.27 -25.29 -10.68
C GLN A 336 -8.08 -25.04 -9.16
N GLY A 337 -8.93 -24.21 -8.54
CA GLY A 337 -8.87 -23.95 -7.10
C GLY A 337 -7.87 -22.87 -6.70
N VAL A 338 -7.31 -22.10 -7.66
CA VAL A 338 -6.35 -21.03 -7.38
C VAL A 338 -6.91 -19.69 -7.86
N LYS A 339 -7.04 -18.72 -6.96
CA LYS A 339 -7.51 -17.37 -7.27
C LYS A 339 -6.35 -16.40 -7.39
N ALA A 340 -6.17 -15.82 -8.56
CA ALA A 340 -5.22 -14.74 -8.84
C ALA A 340 -5.93 -13.62 -9.58
N LEU A 341 -5.55 -12.36 -9.28
CA LEU A 341 -6.27 -11.20 -9.82
C LEU A 341 -5.66 -10.76 -11.15
N ALA A 342 -6.50 -10.68 -12.20
CA ALA A 342 -6.12 -10.06 -13.47
C ALA A 342 -6.10 -8.54 -13.33
N ILE A 343 -4.92 -7.94 -13.39
CA ILE A 343 -4.70 -6.49 -13.39
C ILE A 343 -4.54 -6.03 -14.84
N ARG A 344 -5.35 -5.04 -15.20
CA ARG A 344 -5.48 -4.56 -16.57
C ARG A 344 -5.39 -3.04 -16.62
N ARG A 345 -5.22 -2.50 -17.83
CA ARG A 345 -5.33 -1.06 -18.04
C ARG A 345 -6.69 -0.52 -17.56
N PRO A 346 -6.79 0.74 -17.08
CA PRO A 346 -5.72 1.74 -16.98
C PRO A 346 -4.82 1.61 -15.74
N THR A 347 -5.00 0.55 -14.91
CA THR A 347 -4.23 0.34 -13.66
C THR A 347 -2.74 0.09 -13.98
N VAL A 348 -2.46 -0.57 -15.09
CA VAL A 348 -1.11 -0.84 -15.60
C VAL A 348 -0.98 -0.33 -17.04
N PRO A 349 0.25 -0.05 -17.53
CA PRO A 349 0.48 0.40 -18.90
C PRO A 349 -0.01 -0.61 -19.96
N PRO A 350 -0.37 -0.14 -21.17
CA PRO A 350 -0.72 -1.05 -22.27
C PRO A 350 0.38 -2.06 -22.56
N GLY A 351 -0.02 -3.34 -22.80
CA GLY A 351 0.91 -4.44 -23.07
C GLY A 351 1.60 -5.01 -21.82
N THR A 352 1.18 -4.57 -20.63
CA THR A 352 1.70 -5.08 -19.35
C THR A 352 0.59 -5.61 -18.45
N ASP A 353 -0.54 -5.95 -19.05
CA ASP A 353 -1.64 -6.64 -18.37
C ASP A 353 -1.12 -7.96 -17.76
N ARG A 354 -1.52 -8.28 -16.55
CA ARG A 354 -0.86 -9.32 -15.75
C ARG A 354 -1.79 -10.04 -14.79
N LEU A 355 -1.36 -11.19 -14.30
CA LEU A 355 -1.85 -11.70 -13.02
C LEU A 355 -0.97 -11.14 -11.90
N ARG A 356 -1.61 -10.69 -10.83
CA ARG A 356 -0.94 -10.25 -9.62
C ARG A 356 -1.14 -11.28 -8.52
N PHE A 357 -0.05 -11.82 -8.02
CA PHE A 357 -0.03 -12.74 -6.89
C PHE A 357 0.39 -11.98 -5.63
N SER A 358 -0.41 -12.09 -4.59
CA SER A 358 -0.11 -11.57 -3.26
C SER A 358 -0.07 -12.73 -2.28
N LEU A 359 0.96 -12.75 -1.45
CA LEU A 359 1.15 -13.78 -0.44
C LEU A 359 0.58 -13.33 0.91
N SER A 360 0.15 -14.32 1.68
CA SER A 360 -0.19 -14.18 3.10
C SER A 360 0.68 -15.12 3.94
N ALA A 361 1.07 -14.70 5.14
CA ALA A 361 1.77 -15.57 6.08
C ALA A 361 0.89 -16.73 6.62
N ALA A 362 -0.40 -16.73 6.30
CA ALA A 362 -1.30 -17.85 6.56
C ALA A 362 -1.17 -18.99 5.53
N MET A 363 -0.51 -18.71 4.38
CA MET A 363 -0.26 -19.71 3.34
C MET A 363 0.86 -20.69 3.74
N SER A 364 0.82 -21.86 3.14
CA SER A 364 1.82 -22.91 3.26
C SER A 364 2.69 -23.03 2.00
N GLN A 365 3.71 -23.88 2.04
CA GLN A 365 4.46 -24.25 0.85
C GLN A 365 3.59 -25.07 -0.13
N ASP A 366 2.68 -25.89 0.38
CA ASP A 366 1.77 -26.70 -0.45
C ASP A 366 0.87 -25.80 -1.32
N ASP A 367 0.50 -24.61 -0.84
CA ASP A 367 -0.26 -23.63 -1.63
C ASP A 367 0.56 -23.11 -2.83
N ILE A 368 1.87 -22.91 -2.65
CA ILE A 368 2.78 -22.51 -3.76
C ILE A 368 2.97 -23.68 -4.75
N GLU A 369 3.08 -24.92 -4.25
CA GLU A 369 3.19 -26.11 -5.10
C GLU A 369 1.90 -26.35 -5.91
N ALA A 370 0.73 -26.12 -5.30
CA ALA A 370 -0.55 -26.16 -6.01
C ALA A 370 -0.64 -25.12 -7.14
N LEU A 371 -0.16 -23.90 -6.88
CA LEU A 371 -0.06 -22.85 -7.91
C LEU A 371 0.89 -23.27 -9.04
N ASP A 372 2.08 -23.82 -8.72
CA ASP A 372 3.05 -24.31 -9.71
C ASP A 372 2.44 -25.37 -10.61
N HIS A 373 1.75 -26.34 -10.02
CA HIS A 373 1.04 -27.39 -10.75
C HIS A 373 -0.04 -26.82 -11.68
N ALA A 374 -0.85 -25.90 -11.18
CA ALA A 374 -1.90 -25.24 -11.94
C ALA A 374 -1.32 -24.44 -13.13
N LEU A 375 -0.26 -23.67 -12.92
CA LEU A 375 0.39 -22.91 -13.98
C LEU A 375 1.02 -23.79 -15.04
N LYS A 376 1.70 -24.87 -14.68
CA LYS A 376 2.26 -25.87 -15.62
C LYS A 376 1.21 -26.55 -16.48
N GLY A 377 0.01 -26.72 -15.96
CA GLY A 377 -1.13 -27.23 -16.74
C GLY A 377 -1.73 -26.23 -17.73
N LEU A 378 -1.43 -24.94 -17.58
CA LEU A 378 -2.06 -23.86 -18.32
C LEU A 378 -1.11 -23.07 -19.23
N LEU A 379 0.17 -23.01 -18.92
CA LEU A 379 1.19 -22.22 -19.61
C LEU A 379 2.38 -23.06 -20.00
N PRO A 380 3.04 -22.75 -21.16
CA PRO A 380 4.29 -23.37 -21.50
C PRO A 380 5.40 -22.90 -20.54
N VAL A 381 6.18 -23.83 -20.03
CA VAL A 381 7.39 -23.52 -19.24
C VAL A 381 8.47 -22.99 -20.19
N LEU A 382 9.05 -21.84 -19.86
CA LEU A 382 10.16 -21.26 -20.62
C LEU A 382 11.37 -22.20 -20.57
N ASN A 383 11.89 -22.56 -21.72
CA ASN A 383 13.10 -23.36 -21.76
C ASN A 383 14.32 -22.44 -21.56
N PRO A 384 15.09 -22.56 -20.46
CA PRO A 384 16.22 -21.68 -20.17
C PRO A 384 17.40 -21.78 -21.18
N ARG A 385 17.23 -22.52 -22.28
CA ARG A 385 18.27 -22.81 -23.29
C ARG A 385 17.96 -22.24 -24.70
N LYS A 386 17.17 -21.16 -24.79
CA LYS A 386 17.09 -20.45 -26.09
C LYS A 386 17.40 -18.97 -25.91
#